data_e5295fe9f38443b10b9963e9538b0102
#
_entry.id   e5295fe9f38443b10b9963e9538b0102
#
_cell.length_a   1.000
_cell.length_b   1.000
_cell.length_c   1.000
_cell.angle_alpha   90.00
_cell.angle_beta   90.00
_cell.angle_gamma   90.00
#
_symmetry.space_group_name_H-M   'P 1'
#
loop_
_entity.id
_entity.type
_entity.pdbx_description
1 polymer ?
#
loop_
_entity_poly.entity_id
_entity_poly.type
_entity_poly.pdbx_seq_one_letter_code
_entity_poly.pdbx_strand_id
1 'polypeptide(L)'
;MNKRVYGVLGIVSIMANWNADFSGYPKTTSDGQVFGSDKALKYPMKKMWDNERKKVLYIKSMKFSEKDSSLVPRALAERYEYIFGEKVEKDSKKTLENL
;
A
#
# COMPACT_ATOMS: atom_id res chain seq x y z
N MET A 1 -2.45 13.37 11.48
CA MET A 1 -3.09 12.61 12.57
C MET A 1 -2.16 12.63 13.79
N ASN A 2 -2.59 13.16 14.91
CA ASN A 2 -1.76 13.34 16.11
C ASN A 2 -1.80 12.16 17.09
N LYS A 3 -2.50 11.09 16.73
CA LYS A 3 -2.69 9.92 17.61
C LYS A 3 -2.36 8.63 16.89
N ARG A 4 -1.75 7.70 17.59
CA ARG A 4 -1.60 6.32 17.12
C ARG A 4 -2.92 5.59 17.24
N VAL A 5 -3.23 4.78 16.26
CA VAL A 5 -4.42 3.93 16.25
C VAL A 5 -3.99 2.48 16.30
N TYR A 6 -4.59 1.71 17.18
CA TYR A 6 -4.38 0.28 17.32
C TYR A 6 -5.70 -0.44 17.06
N GLY A 7 -5.64 -1.56 16.40
CA GLY A 7 -6.83 -2.33 16.09
C GLY A 7 -6.49 -3.81 15.87
N VAL A 8 -7.51 -4.62 15.89
CA VAL A 8 -7.43 -6.06 15.58
C VAL A 8 -8.49 -6.36 14.52
N LEU A 9 -8.08 -7.07 13.47
CA LEU A 9 -8.96 -7.58 12.44
C LEU A 9 -8.89 -9.10 12.40
N GLY A 10 -10.03 -9.76 12.63
CA GLY A 10 -10.16 -11.20 12.49
C GLY A 10 -10.73 -11.57 11.12
N ILE A 11 -10.13 -12.55 10.45
CA ILE A 11 -10.61 -13.08 9.17
C ILE A 11 -10.84 -14.56 9.32
N VAL A 12 -12.04 -15.02 8.97
CA VAL A 12 -12.37 -16.43 8.81
C VAL A 12 -12.51 -16.69 7.32
N SER A 13 -11.66 -17.57 6.80
CA SER A 13 -11.64 -17.93 5.38
C SER A 13 -12.31 -19.30 5.20
N ILE A 14 -13.46 -19.31 4.53
CA ILE A 14 -14.18 -20.53 4.21
C ILE A 14 -14.24 -20.64 2.69
N MET A 15 -13.60 -21.67 2.13
CA MET A 15 -13.53 -21.90 0.67
C MET A 15 -13.08 -20.68 -0.14
N ALA A 16 -12.23 -19.83 0.45
CA ALA A 16 -11.75 -18.60 -0.16
C ALA A 16 -10.22 -18.59 -0.25
N ASN A 17 -9.72 -18.31 -1.45
CA ASN A 17 -8.29 -18.17 -1.73
C ASN A 17 -7.93 -16.70 -1.91
N TRP A 18 -7.82 -15.96 -0.82
CA TRP A 18 -7.53 -14.53 -0.85
C TRP A 18 -6.01 -14.17 -0.82
N ASN A 19 -5.16 -15.16 -0.63
CA ASN A 19 -3.71 -15.01 -0.63
C ASN A 19 -3.06 -16.11 -1.45
N ALA A 20 -3.14 -15.99 -2.77
CA ALA A 20 -2.62 -16.95 -3.73
C ALA A 20 -1.15 -16.72 -4.08
N ASP A 21 -0.46 -17.78 -4.48
CA ASP A 21 0.82 -17.72 -5.14
C ASP A 21 0.65 -17.39 -6.65
N PHE A 22 1.75 -17.33 -7.38
CA PHE A 22 1.72 -17.07 -8.82
C PHE A 22 1.07 -18.19 -9.67
N SER A 23 0.95 -19.40 -9.12
CA SER A 23 0.26 -20.53 -9.75
C SER A 23 -1.25 -20.55 -9.48
N GLY A 24 -1.76 -19.65 -8.64
CA GLY A 24 -3.16 -19.59 -8.23
C GLY A 24 -3.53 -20.46 -7.03
N TYR A 25 -2.57 -21.15 -6.42
CA TYR A 25 -2.77 -21.93 -5.20
C TYR A 25 -2.62 -21.05 -3.94
N PRO A 26 -3.29 -21.41 -2.84
CA PRO A 26 -3.08 -20.72 -1.57
C PRO A 26 -1.62 -20.78 -1.13
N LYS A 27 -1.08 -19.66 -0.67
CA LYS A 27 0.27 -19.64 -0.10
C LYS A 27 0.33 -20.44 1.18
N THR A 28 1.35 -21.28 1.28
CA THR A 28 1.59 -22.16 2.42
C THR A 28 2.98 -21.98 2.99
N THR A 29 3.11 -22.24 4.28
CA THR A 29 4.41 -22.39 4.93
C THR A 29 5.10 -23.68 4.52
N SER A 30 6.38 -23.86 4.86
CA SER A 30 7.13 -25.09 4.53
C SER A 30 6.52 -26.38 5.11
N ASP A 31 5.77 -26.28 6.19
CA ASP A 31 5.04 -27.37 6.85
C ASP A 31 3.59 -27.52 6.37
N GLY A 32 3.20 -26.82 5.30
CA GLY A 32 1.92 -27.00 4.63
C GLY A 32 0.75 -26.21 5.21
N GLN A 33 0.99 -25.31 6.16
CA GLN A 33 -0.05 -24.45 6.71
C GLN A 33 -0.40 -23.32 5.73
N VAL A 34 -1.68 -23.15 5.42
CA VAL A 34 -2.17 -22.01 4.63
C VAL A 34 -2.16 -20.76 5.47
N PHE A 35 -1.64 -19.65 4.94
CA PHE A 35 -1.56 -18.39 5.65
C PHE A 35 -2.04 -17.21 4.81
N GLY A 36 -2.44 -16.13 5.46
CA GLY A 36 -2.67 -14.82 4.84
C GLY A 36 -1.51 -13.88 5.16
N SER A 37 -0.94 -13.23 4.14
CA SER A 37 0.09 -12.22 4.36
C SER A 37 -0.52 -10.87 4.74
N ASP A 38 0.22 -10.09 5.50
CA ASP A 38 -0.17 -8.71 5.84
C ASP A 38 -0.34 -7.85 4.58
N LYS A 39 0.46 -8.08 3.56
CA LYS A 39 0.36 -7.37 2.27
C LYS A 39 -0.94 -7.68 1.53
N ALA A 40 -1.38 -8.95 1.56
CA ALA A 40 -2.63 -9.36 0.94
C ALA A 40 -3.85 -8.71 1.61
N LEU A 41 -3.78 -8.46 2.93
CA LEU A 41 -4.79 -7.72 3.66
C LEU A 41 -4.69 -6.21 3.47
N LYS A 42 -3.50 -5.66 3.61
CA LYS A 42 -3.29 -4.20 3.58
C LYS A 42 -3.53 -3.57 2.23
N TYR A 43 -3.23 -4.27 1.14
CA TYR A 43 -3.41 -3.73 -0.21
C TYR A 43 -4.86 -3.35 -0.52
N PRO A 44 -5.87 -4.23 -0.36
CA PRO A 44 -7.27 -3.87 -0.62
C PRO A 44 -7.77 -2.75 0.31
N MET A 45 -7.34 -2.70 1.56
CA MET A 45 -7.69 -1.60 2.48
C MET A 45 -7.14 -0.26 1.96
N LYS A 46 -5.86 -0.22 1.60
CA LYS A 46 -5.22 0.98 1.04
C LYS A 46 -5.86 1.40 -0.28
N LYS A 47 -6.20 0.42 -1.13
CA LYS A 47 -6.86 0.67 -2.41
C LYS A 47 -8.26 1.24 -2.23
N MET A 48 -9.00 0.75 -1.26
CA MET A 48 -10.31 1.30 -0.89
C MET A 48 -10.19 2.77 -0.48
N TRP A 49 -9.26 3.08 0.41
CA TRP A 49 -9.04 4.46 0.85
C TRP A 49 -8.56 5.38 -0.27
N ASP A 50 -7.68 4.90 -1.16
CA ASP A 50 -7.23 5.64 -2.34
C ASP A 50 -8.39 5.92 -3.31
N ASN A 51 -9.28 4.95 -3.53
CA ASN A 51 -10.49 5.11 -4.32
C ASN A 51 -11.48 6.12 -3.69
N GLU A 52 -11.53 6.19 -2.36
CA GLU A 52 -12.29 7.20 -1.61
C GLU A 52 -11.61 8.57 -1.58
N ARG A 53 -10.53 8.74 -2.34
CA ARG A 53 -9.72 9.97 -2.41
C ARG A 53 -9.06 10.38 -1.09
N LYS A 54 -8.86 9.43 -0.19
CA LYS A 54 -8.05 9.64 1.01
C LYS A 54 -6.55 9.64 0.66
N LYS A 55 -5.77 10.37 1.44
CA LYS A 55 -4.32 10.47 1.21
C LYS A 55 -3.61 9.20 1.67
N VAL A 56 -3.42 8.25 0.76
CA VAL A 56 -2.67 7.01 1.00
C VAL A 56 -1.26 7.15 0.42
N LEU A 57 -0.28 7.31 1.27
CA LEU A 57 1.11 7.50 0.85
C LEU A 57 1.72 6.19 0.30
N TYR A 58 1.60 5.12 1.05
CA TYR A 58 2.26 3.85 0.76
C TYR A 58 1.40 2.91 -0.10
N ILE A 59 1.17 3.32 -1.34
CA ILE A 59 0.48 2.51 -2.36
C ILE A 59 1.18 2.71 -3.70
N LYS A 60 1.22 1.67 -4.53
CA LYS A 60 1.79 1.76 -5.88
C LYS A 60 0.98 2.76 -6.71
N SER A 61 1.65 3.75 -7.25
CA SER A 61 1.08 4.67 -8.24
C SER A 61 2.02 4.83 -9.42
N MET A 62 1.46 5.06 -10.58
CA MET A 62 2.21 5.17 -11.83
C MET A 62 2.30 6.62 -12.27
N LYS A 63 3.37 6.96 -12.95
CA LYS A 63 3.54 8.22 -13.67
C LYS A 63 3.97 7.93 -15.11
N PHE A 64 3.71 8.87 -15.97
CA PHE A 64 4.23 8.81 -17.34
C PHE A 64 5.66 9.34 -17.38
N SER A 65 6.57 8.57 -17.96
CA SER A 65 7.96 9.02 -18.17
C SER A 65 8.06 9.73 -19.51
N GLU A 66 8.45 11.00 -19.50
CA GLU A 66 8.64 11.79 -20.71
C GLU A 66 9.83 11.27 -21.57
N LYS A 67 10.83 10.65 -20.91
CA LYS A 67 12.03 10.17 -21.60
C LYS A 67 11.75 8.95 -22.48
N ASP A 68 10.94 8.03 -21.98
CA ASP A 68 10.74 6.72 -22.62
C ASP A 68 9.31 6.52 -23.11
N SER A 69 8.42 7.51 -22.97
CA SER A 69 6.99 7.43 -23.28
C SER A 69 6.32 6.18 -22.66
N SER A 70 6.74 5.82 -21.44
CA SER A 70 6.29 4.62 -20.73
C SER A 70 5.71 4.94 -19.36
N LEU A 71 4.87 4.05 -18.85
CA LEU A 71 4.36 4.12 -17.48
C LEU A 71 5.40 3.52 -16.53
N VAL A 72 5.83 4.31 -15.57
CA VAL A 72 6.79 3.90 -14.53
C VAL A 72 6.20 4.12 -13.13
N PRO A 73 6.56 3.30 -12.14
CA PRO A 73 6.11 3.53 -10.78
C PRO A 73 6.74 4.78 -10.18
N ARG A 74 5.96 5.52 -9.40
CA ARG A 74 6.49 6.62 -8.59
C ARG A 74 7.32 6.08 -7.44
N ALA A 75 8.47 6.71 -7.19
CA ALA A 75 9.16 6.55 -5.92
C ALA A 75 8.34 7.16 -4.76
N LEU A 76 8.67 6.78 -3.53
CA LEU A 76 7.91 7.25 -2.35
C LEU A 76 7.90 8.78 -2.21
N ALA A 77 9.03 9.43 -2.45
CA ALA A 77 9.12 10.89 -2.44
C ALA A 77 8.25 11.53 -3.53
N GLU A 78 8.25 10.97 -4.73
CA GLU A 78 7.39 11.44 -5.83
C GLU A 78 5.90 11.23 -5.53
N ARG A 79 5.55 10.15 -4.84
CA ARG A 79 4.18 9.90 -4.37
C ARG A 79 3.77 10.93 -3.32
N TYR A 80 4.67 11.26 -2.39
CA TYR A 80 4.43 12.31 -1.40
C TYR A 80 4.17 13.67 -2.08
N GLU A 81 5.02 14.07 -3.02
CA GLU A 81 4.83 15.30 -3.79
C GLU A 81 3.50 15.32 -4.57
N TYR A 82 3.12 14.20 -5.13
CA TYR A 82 1.85 14.05 -5.85
C TYR A 82 0.63 14.22 -4.94
N ILE A 83 0.67 13.69 -3.72
CA ILE A 83 -0.46 13.74 -2.78
C ILE A 83 -0.56 15.11 -2.12
N PHE A 84 0.56 15.66 -1.67
CA PHE A 84 0.59 16.89 -0.87
C PHE A 84 0.88 18.15 -1.66
N GLY A 85 1.33 18.03 -2.92
CA GLY A 85 1.72 19.16 -3.76
C GLY A 85 2.99 19.88 -3.32
N GLU A 86 3.75 19.34 -2.38
CA GLU A 86 4.95 19.90 -1.78
C GLU A 86 6.11 18.92 -1.88
N LYS A 87 7.33 19.42 -2.06
CA LYS A 87 8.54 18.60 -2.03
C LYS A 87 8.85 18.12 -0.62
N VAL A 88 9.46 16.94 -0.53
CA VAL A 88 9.98 16.43 0.74
C VAL A 88 11.12 17.36 1.20
N GLU A 89 10.93 18.06 2.30
CA GLU A 89 11.95 18.90 2.88
C GLU A 89 12.92 18.08 3.74
N LYS A 90 14.21 18.47 3.70
CA LYS A 90 15.24 17.84 4.56
C LYS A 90 14.99 18.09 6.04
N ASP A 91 14.33 19.20 6.37
CA ASP A 91 13.95 19.53 7.74
C ASP A 91 12.54 19.00 8.02
N SER A 92 12.51 18.00 8.86
CA SER A 92 11.44 16.99 8.93
C SER A 92 10.12 17.45 9.57
N LYS A 93 10.02 18.64 10.17
CA LYS A 93 8.82 19.03 10.92
C LYS A 93 7.56 19.06 10.04
N LYS A 94 7.63 19.78 8.92
CA LYS A 94 6.47 19.92 8.02
C LYS A 94 6.11 18.60 7.33
N THR A 95 7.12 17.80 6.98
CA THR A 95 6.90 16.47 6.40
C THR A 95 6.24 15.53 7.41
N LEU A 96 6.63 15.58 8.68
CA LEU A 96 6.04 14.80 9.75
C LEU A 96 4.60 15.23 10.10
N GLU A 97 4.29 16.51 10.01
CA GLU A 97 2.92 17.02 10.22
C GLU A 97 1.94 16.52 9.15
N ASN A 98 2.41 16.26 7.94
CA ASN A 98 1.61 15.73 6.84
C ASN A 98 1.44 14.19 6.89
N LEU A 99 2.28 13.50 7.64
CA LEU A 99 2.25 12.06 7.82
C LEU A 99 1.43 11.64 9.04
#